data_15409bf88e6b03782944459e4a5b2f63
#
_entry.id   15409bf88e6b03782944459e4a5b2f63
#
_cell.length_a   1.000
_cell.length_b   1.000
_cell.length_c   1.000
_cell.angle_alpha   90.00
_cell.angle_beta   90.00
_cell.angle_gamma   90.00
#
_symmetry.space_group_name_H-M   'P 1'
#
loop_
_entity.id
_entity.type
_entity.pdbx_description
1 polymer ?
#
loop_
_entity_poly.entity_id
_entity_poly.type
_entity_poly.pdbx_seq_one_letter_code
_entity_poly.pdbx_strand_id
1 'polypeptide(L)'
;GFFHSYAVEVDIKDASNATCLYADWMMRFLITYESNNGDYKTTTLNLSSSVTHNGSVCGNDTQAALVAVQFGEGHSWSINITKTNETYQGDFITLTYNTNDTAVFPDAKRKGPVTVLVKDPSPPVQLNTVFVCHNSYFIEADNVTQIFWNVTVQAFVQNGTVSKKESRCPADTPTSAPTVAPTVANVTTASTTTLSPAPTTVPKPVENPDTGNYSLKSGNKTCFLATVGLQLNVSQDKPLLININPKTTIADGACGNTTATLKLNDGNSTLIGF
;
A
#
# COMPACT_ATOMS: atom_id res chain seq x y z
N GLY A 1 -5.31 23.45 0.64
CA GLY A 1 -5.93 22.70 1.72
C GLY A 1 -4.96 21.65 2.24
N PHE A 2 -4.74 21.59 3.55
CA PHE A 2 -4.00 20.51 4.17
C PHE A 2 -4.84 19.25 3.98
N PHE A 3 -4.33 18.28 3.26
CA PHE A 3 -4.94 16.95 3.18
C PHE A 3 -4.69 16.28 4.54
N HIS A 4 -5.66 16.40 5.44
CA HIS A 4 -5.64 15.63 6.67
C HIS A 4 -6.03 14.20 6.28
N SER A 5 -5.08 13.29 6.37
CA SER A 5 -5.39 11.86 6.35
C SER A 5 -5.78 11.49 7.77
N TYR A 6 -6.99 10.96 7.92
CA TYR A 6 -7.48 10.53 9.21
C TYR A 6 -7.16 9.06 9.43
N ALA A 7 -6.63 8.72 10.61
CA ALA A 7 -6.56 7.35 11.05
C ALA A 7 -7.96 6.84 11.35
N VAL A 8 -8.21 5.57 11.07
CA VAL A 8 -9.44 4.86 11.44
C VAL A 8 -9.10 3.89 12.54
N GLU A 9 -9.74 4.02 13.67
CA GLU A 9 -9.64 3.07 14.76
C GLU A 9 -10.98 2.37 14.97
N VAL A 10 -10.95 1.03 15.00
CA VAL A 10 -12.09 0.16 15.21
C VAL A 10 -11.77 -0.81 16.33
N ASP A 11 -12.49 -0.70 17.46
CA ASP A 11 -12.42 -1.60 18.61
C ASP A 11 -13.80 -2.22 18.82
N ILE A 12 -13.97 -3.45 18.33
CA ILE A 12 -15.23 -4.19 18.46
C ILE A 12 -15.16 -5.09 19.67
N LYS A 13 -16.23 -5.04 20.45
CA LYS A 13 -16.35 -5.81 21.69
C LYS A 13 -17.41 -6.91 21.54
N ASP A 14 -17.15 -8.01 22.18
CA ASP A 14 -18.11 -9.12 22.30
C ASP A 14 -19.20 -8.82 23.35
N ALA A 15 -20.09 -9.80 23.55
CA ALA A 15 -21.18 -9.67 24.53
C ALA A 15 -20.70 -9.51 26.00
N SER A 16 -19.46 -9.86 26.30
CA SER A 16 -18.82 -9.68 27.62
C SER A 16 -18.09 -8.33 27.75
N ASN A 17 -18.19 -7.46 26.76
CA ASN A 17 -17.47 -6.19 26.65
C ASN A 17 -15.95 -6.35 26.52
N ALA A 18 -15.49 -7.49 26.06
CA ALA A 18 -14.09 -7.76 25.77
C ALA A 18 -13.79 -7.49 24.27
N THR A 19 -12.65 -6.86 23.97
CA THR A 19 -12.22 -6.65 22.59
C THR A 19 -12.04 -7.98 21.85
N CYS A 20 -12.70 -8.13 20.72
CA CYS A 20 -12.64 -9.33 19.87
C CYS A 20 -12.02 -9.06 18.51
N LEU A 21 -12.08 -7.80 18.06
CA LEU A 21 -11.51 -7.32 16.82
C LEU A 21 -10.97 -5.90 17.05
N TYR A 22 -9.71 -5.70 16.73
CA TYR A 22 -9.07 -4.40 16.76
C TYR A 22 -8.44 -4.10 15.42
N ALA A 23 -8.64 -2.89 14.91
CA ALA A 23 -7.98 -2.40 13.71
C ALA A 23 -7.72 -0.89 13.83
N ASP A 24 -6.50 -0.48 13.49
CA ASP A 24 -6.08 0.91 13.36
C ASP A 24 -5.24 1.05 12.11
N TRP A 25 -5.62 1.96 11.21
CA TRP A 25 -4.92 2.14 9.95
C TRP A 25 -5.20 3.49 9.31
N MET A 26 -4.35 3.83 8.36
CA MET A 26 -4.56 4.94 7.44
C MET A 26 -4.73 4.40 6.04
N MET A 27 -5.64 4.99 5.26
CA MET A 27 -5.83 4.64 3.85
C MET A 27 -6.32 5.80 3.01
N ARG A 28 -6.07 5.70 1.71
CA ARG A 28 -6.65 6.53 0.66
C ARG A 28 -6.81 5.73 -0.62
N PHE A 29 -7.60 6.25 -1.54
CA PHE A 29 -7.87 5.60 -2.81
C PHE A 29 -7.54 6.56 -3.96
N LEU A 30 -6.82 6.06 -4.96
CA LEU A 30 -6.70 6.71 -6.25
C LEU A 30 -7.69 6.02 -7.19
N ILE A 31 -8.62 6.79 -7.76
CA ILE A 31 -9.71 6.26 -8.57
C ILE A 31 -9.69 6.94 -9.92
N THR A 32 -9.57 6.14 -10.98
CA THR A 32 -9.69 6.63 -12.36
C THR A 32 -11.11 6.44 -12.84
N TYR A 33 -11.75 7.50 -13.36
CA TYR A 33 -13.12 7.49 -13.82
C TYR A 33 -13.27 8.22 -15.16
N GLU A 34 -14.27 7.83 -15.95
CA GLU A 34 -14.63 8.49 -17.20
C GLU A 34 -15.45 9.76 -16.92
N SER A 35 -15.02 10.88 -17.49
CA SER A 35 -15.74 12.15 -17.42
C SER A 35 -16.82 12.25 -18.51
N ASN A 36 -17.74 13.22 -18.40
CA ASN A 36 -18.78 13.47 -19.38
C ASN A 36 -18.25 13.74 -20.80
N ASN A 37 -17.00 14.20 -20.92
CA ASN A 37 -16.34 14.46 -22.19
C ASN A 37 -15.70 13.22 -22.81
N GLY A 38 -15.73 12.07 -22.12
CA GLY A 38 -15.08 10.83 -22.52
C GLY A 38 -13.60 10.72 -22.13
N ASP A 39 -13.06 11.72 -21.44
CA ASP A 39 -11.70 11.68 -20.93
C ASP A 39 -11.64 10.89 -19.61
N TYR A 40 -10.50 10.20 -19.36
CA TYR A 40 -10.27 9.57 -18.07
C TYR A 40 -9.56 10.53 -17.12
N LYS A 41 -10.11 10.65 -15.91
CA LYS A 41 -9.56 11.49 -14.84
C LYS A 41 -9.25 10.63 -13.62
N THR A 42 -8.17 10.95 -12.92
CA THR A 42 -7.83 10.33 -11.64
C THR A 42 -8.11 11.29 -10.51
N THR A 43 -8.79 10.83 -9.48
CA THR A 43 -9.07 11.57 -8.26
C THR A 43 -8.56 10.82 -7.04
N THR A 44 -8.37 11.55 -5.93
CA THR A 44 -8.05 10.97 -4.64
C THR A 44 -9.27 11.01 -3.74
N LEU A 45 -9.70 9.83 -3.29
CA LEU A 45 -10.73 9.70 -2.26
C LEU A 45 -10.03 9.41 -0.92
N ASN A 46 -10.17 10.33 0.03
CA ASN A 46 -9.61 10.21 1.37
C ASN A 46 -10.72 9.87 2.37
N LEU A 47 -10.34 9.23 3.48
CA LEU A 47 -11.22 9.13 4.63
C LEU A 47 -11.52 10.52 5.18
N SER A 48 -12.76 10.73 5.59
CA SER A 48 -13.19 11.96 6.25
C SER A 48 -13.06 11.84 7.78
N SER A 49 -13.17 12.97 8.49
CA SER A 49 -13.21 12.99 9.96
C SER A 49 -14.44 12.33 10.56
N SER A 50 -15.47 12.05 9.74
CA SER A 50 -16.74 11.46 10.15
C SER A 50 -16.88 10.00 9.71
N VAL A 51 -15.84 9.20 9.94
CA VAL A 51 -15.89 7.76 9.69
C VAL A 51 -16.75 7.08 10.75
N THR A 52 -17.65 6.19 10.30
CA THR A 52 -18.40 5.30 11.18
C THR A 52 -18.02 3.85 10.88
N HIS A 53 -18.03 2.99 11.88
CA HIS A 53 -17.71 1.56 11.74
C HIS A 53 -18.90 0.65 12.05
N ASN A 54 -20.12 1.18 11.89
CA ASN A 54 -21.34 0.41 12.01
C ASN A 54 -21.38 -0.74 11.01
N GLY A 55 -21.63 -1.95 11.48
CA GLY A 55 -21.56 -3.17 10.67
C GLY A 55 -20.31 -4.00 10.85
N SER A 56 -19.28 -3.48 11.56
CA SER A 56 -18.15 -4.31 11.99
C SER A 56 -18.60 -5.32 13.04
N VAL A 57 -18.13 -6.57 12.91
CA VAL A 57 -18.54 -7.66 13.80
C VAL A 57 -17.35 -8.56 14.16
N CYS A 58 -17.39 -9.10 15.38
CA CYS A 58 -16.51 -10.20 15.78
C CYS A 58 -16.84 -11.44 14.95
N GLY A 59 -15.84 -12.10 14.43
CA GLY A 59 -16.03 -13.44 13.86
C GLY A 59 -16.01 -14.51 14.92
N ASN A 60 -16.27 -15.74 14.48
CA ASN A 60 -16.13 -16.96 15.27
C ASN A 60 -15.62 -18.12 14.38
N ASP A 61 -15.68 -19.35 14.84
CA ASP A 61 -15.14 -20.50 14.11
C ASP A 61 -15.88 -20.80 12.78
N THR A 62 -17.10 -20.30 12.63
CA THR A 62 -17.96 -20.54 11.46
C THR A 62 -18.31 -19.27 10.69
N GLN A 63 -18.03 -18.12 11.25
CA GLN A 63 -18.38 -16.82 10.68
C GLN A 63 -17.15 -15.90 10.63
N ALA A 64 -16.90 -15.33 9.48
CA ALA A 64 -15.83 -14.34 9.31
C ALA A 64 -16.04 -13.11 10.22
N ALA A 65 -14.96 -12.58 10.75
CA ALA A 65 -14.96 -11.22 11.28
C ALA A 65 -15.09 -10.21 10.13
N LEU A 66 -15.73 -9.08 10.39
CA LEU A 66 -15.89 -8.01 9.41
C LEU A 66 -15.42 -6.69 10.01
N VAL A 67 -14.49 -6.02 9.35
CA VAL A 67 -14.22 -4.60 9.54
C VAL A 67 -14.95 -3.86 8.43
N ALA A 68 -15.86 -2.97 8.80
CA ALA A 68 -16.65 -2.17 7.85
C ALA A 68 -16.66 -0.71 8.28
N VAL A 69 -16.33 0.18 7.36
CA VAL A 69 -16.34 1.62 7.60
C VAL A 69 -17.16 2.34 6.52
N GLN A 70 -17.92 3.36 6.94
CA GLN A 70 -18.61 4.27 6.06
C GLN A 70 -18.03 5.67 6.24
N PHE A 71 -17.91 6.41 5.14
CA PHE A 71 -17.32 7.75 5.14
C PHE A 71 -17.85 8.58 3.97
N GLY A 72 -17.74 9.89 4.13
CA GLY A 72 -18.12 10.85 3.10
C GLY A 72 -19.57 10.69 2.60
N GLU A 73 -19.80 10.98 1.34
CA GLU A 73 -21.09 10.99 0.69
C GLU A 73 -21.45 9.62 0.06
N GLY A 74 -21.67 8.62 0.92
CA GLY A 74 -22.05 7.27 0.50
C GLY A 74 -20.88 6.40 0.03
N HIS A 75 -19.71 6.60 0.61
CA HIS A 75 -18.54 5.72 0.43
C HIS A 75 -18.46 4.71 1.56
N SER A 76 -17.98 3.52 1.25
CA SER A 76 -17.74 2.47 2.26
C SER A 76 -16.57 1.57 1.86
N TRP A 77 -15.91 1.05 2.86
CA TRP A 77 -14.85 0.06 2.71
C TRP A 77 -15.03 -1.05 3.74
N SER A 78 -14.75 -2.28 3.36
CA SER A 78 -14.83 -3.40 4.30
C SER A 78 -13.85 -4.50 3.93
N ILE A 79 -13.47 -5.30 4.94
CA ILE A 79 -12.68 -6.52 4.77
C ILE A 79 -13.29 -7.64 5.61
N ASN A 80 -13.48 -8.80 4.98
CA ASN A 80 -13.77 -10.04 5.67
C ASN A 80 -12.48 -10.70 6.13
N ILE A 81 -12.45 -11.16 7.37
CA ILE A 81 -11.31 -11.86 7.96
C ILE A 81 -11.77 -13.24 8.40
N THR A 82 -11.19 -14.27 7.81
CA THR A 82 -11.49 -15.67 8.12
C THR A 82 -10.47 -16.25 9.08
N LYS A 83 -10.86 -17.28 9.80
CA LYS A 83 -10.03 -17.97 10.79
C LYS A 83 -9.90 -19.44 10.44
N THR A 84 -8.71 -19.97 10.62
CA THR A 84 -8.44 -21.42 10.71
C THR A 84 -8.16 -21.79 12.17
N ASN A 85 -7.75 -23.04 12.42
CA ASN A 85 -7.38 -23.45 13.78
C ASN A 85 -6.18 -22.69 14.36
N GLU A 86 -5.27 -22.22 13.51
CA GLU A 86 -3.98 -21.63 13.92
C GLU A 86 -3.78 -20.21 13.46
N THR A 87 -4.48 -19.77 12.40
CA THR A 87 -4.26 -18.47 11.77
C THR A 87 -5.56 -17.74 11.47
N TYR A 88 -5.46 -16.44 11.25
CA TYR A 88 -6.49 -15.62 10.61
C TYR A 88 -5.92 -14.91 9.37
N GLN A 89 -6.76 -14.57 8.43
CA GLN A 89 -6.37 -13.95 7.16
C GLN A 89 -7.51 -13.11 6.61
N GLY A 90 -7.17 -11.97 6.01
CA GLY A 90 -8.08 -11.22 5.16
C GLY A 90 -8.50 -12.07 3.93
N ASP A 91 -9.77 -12.01 3.58
CA ASP A 91 -10.29 -12.73 2.41
C ASP A 91 -10.61 -11.73 1.28
N PHE A 92 -11.75 -11.05 1.34
CA PHE A 92 -12.12 -10.06 0.35
C PHE A 92 -12.22 -8.66 0.95
N ILE A 93 -11.68 -7.70 0.20
CA ILE A 93 -11.83 -6.28 0.43
C ILE A 93 -12.88 -5.77 -0.55
N THR A 94 -13.85 -5.04 -0.04
CA THR A 94 -14.90 -4.39 -0.83
C THR A 94 -14.81 -2.88 -0.63
N LEU A 95 -14.59 -2.13 -1.71
CA LEU A 95 -14.74 -0.69 -1.74
C LEU A 95 -16.00 -0.34 -2.52
N THR A 96 -16.87 0.46 -1.94
CA THR A 96 -17.97 1.13 -2.67
C THR A 96 -17.75 2.63 -2.63
N TYR A 97 -17.61 3.26 -3.79
CA TYR A 97 -17.55 4.71 -3.91
C TYR A 97 -18.72 5.24 -4.73
N ASN A 98 -19.15 6.46 -4.39
CA ASN A 98 -20.34 7.07 -4.98
C ASN A 98 -19.93 8.21 -5.91
N THR A 99 -20.11 8.03 -7.21
CA THR A 99 -19.80 9.06 -8.22
C THR A 99 -20.81 10.21 -8.28
N ASN A 100 -21.86 10.18 -7.45
CA ASN A 100 -22.71 11.35 -7.21
C ASN A 100 -22.03 12.40 -6.32
N ASP A 101 -21.01 12.02 -5.56
CA ASP A 101 -20.17 12.97 -4.83
C ASP A 101 -19.36 13.81 -5.81
N THR A 102 -19.90 14.98 -6.17
CA THR A 102 -19.29 15.87 -7.14
C THR A 102 -18.06 16.60 -6.62
N ALA A 103 -17.83 16.60 -5.30
CA ALA A 103 -16.61 17.15 -4.72
C ALA A 103 -15.40 16.25 -5.01
N VAL A 104 -15.62 14.94 -5.07
CA VAL A 104 -14.61 13.93 -5.40
C VAL A 104 -14.61 13.60 -6.89
N PHE A 105 -15.78 13.46 -7.50
CA PHE A 105 -15.98 13.06 -8.90
C PHE A 105 -16.71 14.16 -9.70
N PRO A 106 -16.08 15.32 -9.93
CA PRO A 106 -16.66 16.38 -10.72
C PRO A 106 -17.06 15.90 -12.06
N ASP A 107 -17.81 15.97 -12.85
CA ASP A 107 -18.06 15.54 -14.23
C ASP A 107 -18.08 14.02 -14.47
N ALA A 108 -18.21 13.17 -13.48
CA ALA A 108 -18.29 11.74 -13.72
C ALA A 108 -19.46 11.41 -14.65
N LYS A 109 -19.19 10.67 -15.72
CA LYS A 109 -20.17 10.23 -16.71
C LYS A 109 -21.16 9.23 -16.11
N ARG A 110 -20.65 8.22 -15.42
CA ARG A 110 -21.46 7.28 -14.66
C ARG A 110 -21.79 7.88 -13.32
N LYS A 111 -23.06 7.90 -12.93
CA LYS A 111 -23.54 8.38 -11.65
C LYS A 111 -24.02 7.24 -10.76
N GLY A 112 -23.75 7.34 -9.46
CA GLY A 112 -24.21 6.39 -8.46
C GLY A 112 -23.07 5.55 -7.86
N PRO A 113 -23.40 4.53 -7.05
CA PRO A 113 -22.42 3.69 -6.39
C PRO A 113 -21.70 2.78 -7.39
N VAL A 114 -20.40 2.62 -7.18
CA VAL A 114 -19.51 1.68 -7.89
C VAL A 114 -18.82 0.82 -6.85
N THR A 115 -18.91 -0.50 -7.00
CA THR A 115 -18.31 -1.45 -6.08
C THR A 115 -17.15 -2.16 -6.74
N VAL A 116 -16.01 -2.19 -6.06
CA VAL A 116 -14.79 -2.91 -6.43
C VAL A 116 -14.52 -3.97 -5.38
N LEU A 117 -14.32 -5.20 -5.82
CA LEU A 117 -14.02 -6.34 -4.98
C LEU A 117 -12.62 -6.86 -5.32
N VAL A 118 -11.79 -7.08 -4.32
CA VAL A 118 -10.45 -7.63 -4.49
C VAL A 118 -10.12 -8.60 -3.38
N LYS A 119 -9.38 -9.65 -3.70
CA LYS A 119 -8.87 -10.58 -2.68
C LYS A 119 -7.71 -9.91 -1.92
N ASP A 120 -7.73 -10.00 -0.58
CA ASP A 120 -6.63 -9.52 0.24
C ASP A 120 -5.36 -10.34 -0.03
N PRO A 121 -4.26 -9.70 -0.46
CA PRO A 121 -3.00 -10.38 -0.73
C PRO A 121 -2.18 -10.66 0.54
N SER A 122 -2.62 -10.19 1.70
CA SER A 122 -1.87 -10.31 2.96
C SER A 122 -1.67 -11.78 3.37
N PRO A 123 -0.52 -12.14 3.92
CA PRO A 123 -0.27 -13.51 4.37
C PRO A 123 -1.11 -13.85 5.62
N PRO A 124 -1.34 -15.16 5.86
CA PRO A 124 -1.97 -15.62 7.10
C PRO A 124 -1.17 -15.18 8.33
N VAL A 125 -1.86 -14.76 9.37
CA VAL A 125 -1.32 -14.32 10.65
C VAL A 125 -1.65 -15.34 11.73
N GLN A 126 -0.68 -15.71 12.55
CA GLN A 126 -0.89 -16.63 13.67
C GLN A 126 -1.92 -16.06 14.65
N LEU A 127 -2.84 -16.89 15.18
CA LEU A 127 -3.73 -16.50 16.26
C LEU A 127 -2.90 -15.96 17.45
N ASN A 128 -3.45 -15.05 18.20
CA ASN A 128 -2.77 -14.32 19.29
C ASN A 128 -1.54 -13.50 18.87
N THR A 129 -1.50 -13.11 17.60
CA THR A 129 -0.49 -12.22 17.05
C THR A 129 -1.20 -11.06 16.36
N VAL A 130 -0.72 -9.83 16.56
CA VAL A 130 -1.23 -8.65 15.87
C VAL A 130 -0.48 -8.48 14.54
N PHE A 131 -1.19 -8.23 13.45
CA PHE A 131 -0.59 -7.83 12.18
C PHE A 131 -0.23 -6.36 12.22
N VAL A 132 1.01 -6.03 11.83
CA VAL A 132 1.52 -4.65 11.80
C VAL A 132 2.19 -4.38 10.47
N CYS A 133 1.88 -3.24 9.85
CA CYS A 133 2.51 -2.76 8.64
C CYS A 133 2.64 -1.23 8.69
N HIS A 134 3.83 -0.73 9.00
CA HIS A 134 4.09 0.71 9.12
C HIS A 134 4.28 1.37 7.77
N ASN A 135 4.97 0.67 6.85
CA ASN A 135 5.22 1.16 5.51
C ASN A 135 3.97 1.08 4.64
N SER A 136 3.95 1.91 3.60
CA SER A 136 2.85 1.88 2.64
C SER A 136 2.87 0.62 1.79
N TYR A 137 1.70 0.05 1.54
CA TYR A 137 1.50 -0.98 0.53
C TYR A 137 0.24 -0.68 -0.29
N PHE A 138 0.16 -1.30 -1.47
CA PHE A 138 -0.87 -1.00 -2.46
C PHE A 138 -1.63 -2.26 -2.83
N ILE A 139 -2.94 -2.10 -3.06
CA ILE A 139 -3.80 -3.12 -3.63
C ILE A 139 -4.50 -2.51 -4.84
N GLU A 140 -4.29 -3.09 -6.00
CA GLU A 140 -4.87 -2.62 -7.26
C GLU A 140 -5.99 -3.56 -7.70
N ALA A 141 -7.12 -2.98 -8.07
CA ALA A 141 -8.25 -3.70 -8.65
C ALA A 141 -9.04 -2.76 -9.55
N ASP A 142 -9.34 -3.19 -10.77
CA ASP A 142 -10.00 -2.40 -11.79
C ASP A 142 -9.28 -1.06 -12.02
N ASN A 143 -9.97 0.03 -11.80
CA ASN A 143 -9.47 1.41 -11.93
C ASN A 143 -9.19 2.08 -10.58
N VAL A 144 -8.97 1.29 -9.53
CA VAL A 144 -8.73 1.76 -8.16
C VAL A 144 -7.40 1.24 -7.64
N THR A 145 -6.57 2.14 -7.11
CA THR A 145 -5.43 1.81 -6.27
C THR A 145 -5.77 2.16 -4.83
N GLN A 146 -5.81 1.16 -3.96
CA GLN A 146 -5.99 1.31 -2.52
C GLN A 146 -4.62 1.41 -1.87
N ILE A 147 -4.37 2.43 -1.08
CA ILE A 147 -3.09 2.72 -0.44
C ILE A 147 -3.29 2.67 1.07
N PHE A 148 -2.55 1.80 1.74
CA PHE A 148 -2.61 1.60 3.19
C PHE A 148 -1.26 1.91 3.83
N TRP A 149 -1.26 2.45 5.04
CA TRP A 149 -0.07 2.63 5.87
C TRP A 149 -0.42 2.71 7.35
N ASN A 150 0.56 2.51 8.22
CA ASN A 150 0.38 2.45 9.67
C ASN A 150 -0.73 1.48 10.09
N VAL A 151 -0.75 0.29 9.48
CA VAL A 151 -1.79 -0.70 9.70
C VAL A 151 -1.47 -1.54 10.92
N THR A 152 -2.44 -1.66 11.83
CA THR A 152 -2.42 -2.58 12.98
C THR A 152 -3.75 -3.29 13.02
N VAL A 153 -3.78 -4.62 12.88
CA VAL A 153 -5.02 -5.40 12.88
C VAL A 153 -4.85 -6.68 13.68
N GLN A 154 -5.80 -6.96 14.54
CA GLN A 154 -5.97 -8.29 15.14
C GLN A 154 -7.44 -8.66 15.18
N ALA A 155 -7.80 -9.70 14.45
CA ALA A 155 -9.11 -10.35 14.55
C ALA A 155 -9.03 -11.54 15.51
N PHE A 156 -10.18 -11.97 16.01
CA PHE A 156 -10.30 -13.09 16.93
C PHE A 156 -9.44 -12.93 18.19
N VAL A 157 -9.41 -11.71 18.74
CA VAL A 157 -8.67 -11.38 19.95
C VAL A 157 -9.15 -12.27 21.09
N GLN A 158 -8.21 -12.91 21.77
CA GLN A 158 -8.49 -13.75 22.91
C GLN A 158 -8.29 -12.97 24.22
N ASN A 159 -9.11 -13.26 25.22
CA ASN A 159 -9.04 -12.62 26.54
C ASN A 159 -9.19 -11.09 26.53
N GLY A 160 -9.80 -10.52 25.48
CA GLY A 160 -10.11 -9.09 25.39
C GLY A 160 -8.92 -8.14 25.31
N THR A 161 -7.73 -8.65 25.03
CA THR A 161 -6.51 -7.83 24.98
C THR A 161 -5.75 -8.10 23.68
N VAL A 162 -5.48 -7.03 22.93
CA VAL A 162 -4.66 -7.09 21.71
C VAL A 162 -3.26 -7.60 22.05
N SER A 163 -2.75 -8.52 21.25
CA SER A 163 -1.46 -9.15 21.48
C SER A 163 -0.29 -8.16 21.38
N LYS A 164 0.73 -8.37 22.19
CA LYS A 164 2.02 -7.69 22.05
C LYS A 164 2.96 -8.37 21.05
N LYS A 165 2.63 -9.60 20.64
CA LYS A 165 3.39 -10.33 19.62
C LYS A 165 2.97 -9.85 18.23
N GLU A 166 3.93 -9.36 17.46
CA GLU A 166 3.69 -8.80 16.13
C GLU A 166 4.01 -9.78 15.01
N SER A 167 3.20 -9.76 13.97
CA SER A 167 3.49 -10.30 12.64
C SER A 167 3.62 -9.13 11.68
N ARG A 168 4.81 -8.91 11.15
CA ARG A 168 5.09 -7.74 10.30
C ARG A 168 4.87 -8.06 8.83
N CYS A 169 4.36 -7.08 8.09
CA CYS A 169 4.22 -7.20 6.65
C CYS A 169 5.59 -7.25 5.94
N PRO A 170 5.64 -7.78 4.71
CA PRO A 170 6.90 -7.81 3.93
C PRO A 170 7.52 -6.41 3.72
N ALA A 171 6.70 -5.36 3.62
CA ALA A 171 7.16 -3.99 3.43
C ALA A 171 7.95 -3.44 4.64
N ASP A 172 7.72 -3.97 5.84
CA ASP A 172 8.42 -3.57 7.07
C ASP A 172 9.65 -4.45 7.36
N THR A 173 9.82 -5.55 6.61
CA THR A 173 10.97 -6.44 6.82
C THR A 173 12.20 -5.82 6.18
N PRO A 174 13.26 -5.50 6.94
CA PRO A 174 14.50 -5.02 6.35
C PRO A 174 15.01 -6.06 5.36
N THR A 175 15.20 -5.65 4.11
CA THR A 175 15.93 -6.50 3.17
C THR A 175 17.34 -6.63 3.69
N SER A 176 17.70 -7.77 4.30
CA SER A 176 19.06 -8.02 4.71
C SER A 176 19.95 -7.93 3.47
N ALA A 177 20.81 -6.93 3.44
CA ALA A 177 21.86 -6.86 2.42
C ALA A 177 22.62 -8.18 2.44
N PRO A 178 22.94 -8.78 1.29
CA PRO A 178 23.73 -10.00 1.26
C PRO A 178 25.07 -9.73 1.94
N THR A 179 25.28 -10.37 3.08
CA THR A 179 26.58 -10.37 3.75
C THR A 179 27.52 -11.14 2.84
N VAL A 180 28.35 -10.44 2.07
CA VAL A 180 29.46 -11.04 1.34
C VAL A 180 30.46 -11.53 2.38
N ALA A 181 30.41 -12.82 2.69
CA ALA A 181 31.47 -13.45 3.43
C ALA A 181 32.79 -13.33 2.64
N PRO A 182 33.90 -12.94 3.24
CA PRO A 182 35.17 -12.89 2.53
C PRO A 182 35.59 -14.32 2.15
N THR A 183 35.57 -14.61 0.85
CA THR A 183 36.05 -15.87 0.31
C THR A 183 37.56 -15.83 0.32
N VAL A 184 38.19 -16.59 1.23
CA VAL A 184 39.61 -16.86 1.19
C VAL A 184 39.82 -17.82 0.02
N ALA A 185 40.61 -17.37 -0.96
CA ALA A 185 41.01 -18.18 -2.09
C ALA A 185 42.02 -19.25 -1.61
N ASN A 186 41.70 -20.53 -1.78
CA ASN A 186 42.68 -21.59 -1.86
C ASN A 186 42.49 -22.31 -3.19
N VAL A 187 43.55 -22.18 -3.99
CA VAL A 187 43.76 -22.88 -5.26
C VAL A 187 44.08 -24.33 -4.99
N THR A 188 43.41 -25.28 -5.62
CA THR A 188 44.01 -26.53 -6.08
C THR A 188 43.20 -27.14 -7.21
N THR A 189 43.91 -27.42 -8.29
CA THR A 189 43.53 -28.03 -9.57
C THR A 189 43.04 -29.46 -9.45
N ALA A 190 41.98 -29.83 -10.15
CA ALA A 190 41.86 -31.13 -10.85
C ALA A 190 40.68 -31.12 -11.81
N SER A 191 40.94 -31.43 -13.07
CA SER A 191 39.96 -31.55 -14.18
C SER A 191 39.18 -32.86 -14.07
N THR A 192 37.83 -32.77 -14.25
CA THR A 192 37.03 -33.87 -14.83
C THR A 192 35.81 -33.26 -15.52
N THR A 193 35.72 -33.55 -16.79
CA THR A 193 34.62 -33.18 -17.70
C THR A 193 33.37 -34.01 -17.41
N THR A 194 32.26 -33.37 -17.06
CA THR A 194 30.91 -33.92 -17.15
C THR A 194 29.97 -32.87 -17.71
N LEU A 195 29.21 -33.28 -18.70
CA LEU A 195 28.25 -32.45 -19.44
C LEU A 195 27.18 -31.86 -18.51
N SER A 196 27.10 -30.54 -18.51
CA SER A 196 26.13 -29.75 -17.74
C SER A 196 24.81 -29.65 -18.52
N PRO A 197 23.65 -29.84 -17.86
CA PRO A 197 22.38 -29.45 -18.44
C PRO A 197 22.28 -27.92 -18.52
N ALA A 198 21.57 -27.45 -19.56
CA ALA A 198 21.38 -26.02 -19.83
C ALA A 198 20.84 -25.24 -18.61
N PRO A 199 21.32 -24.01 -18.37
CA PRO A 199 20.88 -23.23 -17.22
C PRO A 199 19.43 -22.78 -17.41
N THR A 200 18.56 -23.25 -16.53
CA THR A 200 17.24 -22.66 -16.33
C THR A 200 17.47 -21.28 -15.73
N THR A 201 17.14 -20.22 -16.47
CA THR A 201 17.23 -18.85 -15.97
C THR A 201 16.23 -18.65 -14.84
N VAL A 202 16.73 -18.66 -13.60
CA VAL A 202 15.98 -18.20 -12.44
C VAL A 202 15.74 -16.69 -12.64
N PRO A 203 14.50 -16.18 -12.49
CA PRO A 203 14.25 -14.74 -12.58
C PRO A 203 15.13 -14.01 -11.55
N LYS A 204 15.93 -13.04 -12.01
CA LYS A 204 16.75 -12.21 -11.13
C LYS A 204 15.82 -11.47 -10.16
N PRO A 205 16.08 -11.47 -8.84
CA PRO A 205 15.31 -10.66 -7.91
C PRO A 205 15.31 -9.20 -8.35
N VAL A 206 14.14 -8.56 -8.31
CA VAL A 206 14.01 -7.14 -8.64
C VAL A 206 14.73 -6.36 -7.53
N GLU A 207 15.78 -5.63 -7.88
CA GLU A 207 16.51 -4.78 -6.93
C GLU A 207 15.64 -3.58 -6.55
N ASN A 208 15.59 -3.26 -5.25
CA ASN A 208 14.94 -2.03 -4.78
C ASN A 208 15.64 -0.80 -5.38
N PRO A 209 14.90 0.27 -5.70
CA PRO A 209 15.51 1.50 -6.22
C PRO A 209 16.39 2.15 -5.16
N ASP A 210 17.52 2.70 -5.60
CA ASP A 210 18.37 3.52 -4.76
C ASP A 210 17.61 4.75 -4.24
N THR A 211 17.85 5.14 -2.99
CA THR A 211 17.21 6.30 -2.38
C THR A 211 17.98 7.59 -2.71
N GLY A 212 17.26 8.59 -3.21
CA GLY A 212 17.77 9.94 -3.50
C GLY A 212 17.20 11.00 -2.57
N ASN A 213 17.98 12.06 -2.34
CA ASN A 213 17.56 13.25 -1.60
C ASN A 213 17.30 14.39 -2.59
N TYR A 214 16.07 14.87 -2.62
CA TYR A 214 15.63 15.93 -3.54
C TYR A 214 15.14 17.13 -2.74
N SER A 215 15.62 18.32 -3.08
CA SER A 215 15.22 19.56 -2.39
C SER A 215 14.99 20.70 -3.36
N LEU A 216 13.96 21.51 -3.08
CA LEU A 216 13.72 22.77 -3.77
C LEU A 216 13.89 23.93 -2.80
N LYS A 217 14.46 25.03 -3.29
CA LYS A 217 14.69 26.25 -2.52
C LYS A 217 14.05 27.45 -3.18
N SER A 218 13.50 28.34 -2.37
CA SER A 218 13.09 29.67 -2.77
C SER A 218 13.98 30.67 -2.01
N GLY A 219 14.95 31.27 -2.71
CA GLY A 219 16.01 32.02 -2.07
C GLY A 219 16.84 31.15 -1.11
N ASN A 220 16.97 31.58 0.15
CA ASN A 220 17.71 30.85 1.18
C ASN A 220 16.86 29.84 1.97
N LYS A 221 15.56 29.67 1.65
CA LYS A 221 14.66 28.77 2.37
C LYS A 221 14.36 27.53 1.54
N THR A 222 14.47 26.36 2.16
CA THR A 222 14.00 25.09 1.56
C THR A 222 12.49 25.05 1.66
N CYS A 223 11.79 24.91 0.53
CA CYS A 223 10.33 24.79 0.46
C CYS A 223 9.87 23.34 0.23
N PHE A 224 10.76 22.48 -0.22
CA PHE A 224 10.48 21.06 -0.44
C PHE A 224 11.72 20.24 -0.11
N LEU A 225 11.52 19.14 0.59
CA LEU A 225 12.54 18.13 0.87
C LEU A 225 11.90 16.74 0.78
N ALA A 226 12.48 15.87 -0.03
CA ALA A 226 12.07 14.48 -0.13
C ALA A 226 13.28 13.54 -0.15
N THR A 227 13.16 12.42 0.56
CA THR A 227 14.10 11.30 0.49
C THR A 227 13.32 10.11 -0.02
N VAL A 228 13.52 9.73 -1.28
CA VAL A 228 12.71 8.69 -1.95
C VAL A 228 13.57 7.80 -2.85
N GLY A 229 13.22 6.52 -2.92
CA GLY A 229 13.61 5.60 -3.98
C GLY A 229 12.44 5.40 -4.92
N LEU A 230 12.63 5.55 -6.22
CA LEU A 230 11.58 5.49 -7.21
C LEU A 230 11.80 4.35 -8.18
N GLN A 231 10.80 3.50 -8.30
CA GLN A 231 10.69 2.47 -9.32
C GLN A 231 9.40 2.66 -10.10
N LEU A 232 9.50 2.73 -11.42
CA LEU A 232 8.36 2.83 -12.31
C LEU A 232 8.04 1.43 -12.85
N ASN A 233 6.79 1.03 -12.74
CA ASN A 233 6.27 -0.14 -13.41
C ASN A 233 5.47 0.32 -14.64
N VAL A 234 6.04 0.09 -15.80
CA VAL A 234 5.41 0.43 -17.09
C VAL A 234 4.73 -0.82 -17.62
N SER A 235 3.40 -0.81 -17.59
CA SER A 235 2.58 -1.91 -18.13
C SER A 235 2.55 -1.83 -19.66
N GLN A 236 3.24 -2.75 -20.30
CA GLN A 236 3.20 -3.05 -21.74
C GLN A 236 2.97 -4.55 -21.91
N ASP A 237 3.06 -5.08 -23.13
CA ASP A 237 2.99 -6.52 -23.41
C ASP A 237 3.96 -7.36 -22.53
N LYS A 238 5.04 -6.75 -22.10
CA LYS A 238 5.93 -7.25 -21.04
C LYS A 238 6.12 -6.13 -20.01
N PRO A 239 5.81 -6.37 -18.72
CA PRO A 239 6.04 -5.39 -17.67
C PRO A 239 7.50 -4.94 -17.63
N LEU A 240 7.73 -3.64 -17.69
CA LEU A 240 9.05 -3.05 -17.59
C LEU A 240 9.18 -2.29 -16.26
N LEU A 241 10.14 -2.72 -15.44
CA LEU A 241 10.50 -2.02 -14.19
C LEU A 241 11.70 -1.11 -14.45
N ILE A 242 11.53 0.18 -14.21
CA ILE A 242 12.56 1.20 -14.38
C ILE A 242 12.91 1.76 -13.00
N ASN A 243 14.14 1.51 -12.54
CA ASN A 243 14.66 2.15 -11.34
C ASN A 243 15.23 3.53 -11.69
N ILE A 244 14.75 4.56 -11.02
CA ILE A 244 15.28 5.91 -11.16
C ILE A 244 16.61 5.99 -10.39
N ASN A 245 17.67 6.33 -11.11
CA ASN A 245 19.00 6.45 -10.52
C ASN A 245 19.17 7.85 -9.89
N PRO A 246 19.22 7.97 -8.55
CA PRO A 246 19.30 9.27 -7.89
C PRO A 246 20.61 10.04 -8.19
N LYS A 247 21.67 9.36 -8.66
CA LYS A 247 22.95 10.00 -8.99
C LYS A 247 22.91 10.75 -10.32
N THR A 248 22.01 10.35 -11.22
CA THR A 248 21.84 10.98 -12.54
C THR A 248 20.57 11.80 -12.64
N THR A 249 19.69 11.73 -11.64
CA THR A 249 18.41 12.44 -11.63
C THR A 249 18.59 13.88 -11.20
N ILE A 250 18.10 14.80 -12.04
CA ILE A 250 18.06 16.22 -11.77
C ILE A 250 16.70 16.58 -11.20
N ALA A 251 16.70 17.25 -10.04
CA ALA A 251 15.50 17.79 -9.43
C ALA A 251 15.29 19.25 -9.87
N ASP A 252 14.12 19.55 -10.38
CA ASP A 252 13.65 20.89 -10.71
C ASP A 252 12.23 21.07 -10.17
N GLY A 253 11.76 22.31 -10.10
CA GLY A 253 10.40 22.57 -9.64
C GLY A 253 10.19 24.01 -9.18
N ALA A 254 9.05 24.23 -8.55
CA ALA A 254 8.65 25.56 -8.09
C ALA A 254 8.10 25.53 -6.67
N CYS A 255 8.42 26.58 -5.92
CA CYS A 255 7.85 26.87 -4.60
C CYS A 255 6.76 27.93 -4.76
N GLY A 256 5.50 27.55 -4.55
CA GLY A 256 4.39 28.50 -4.47
C GLY A 256 4.06 28.89 -3.02
N ASN A 257 3.06 29.73 -2.84
CA ASN A 257 2.64 30.18 -1.50
C ASN A 257 1.99 29.06 -0.68
N THR A 258 1.32 28.12 -1.33
CA THR A 258 0.54 27.04 -0.70
C THR A 258 0.91 25.67 -1.25
N THR A 259 1.69 25.60 -2.31
CA THR A 259 2.06 24.35 -2.99
C THR A 259 3.52 24.40 -3.40
N ALA A 260 4.15 23.23 -3.48
CA ALA A 260 5.45 23.06 -4.13
C ALA A 260 5.31 21.96 -5.18
N THR A 261 5.98 22.11 -6.31
CA THR A 261 6.01 21.14 -7.39
C THR A 261 7.42 20.64 -7.57
N LEU A 262 7.65 19.35 -7.43
CA LEU A 262 8.92 18.70 -7.73
C LEU A 262 8.82 17.99 -9.09
N LYS A 263 9.82 18.16 -9.93
CA LYS A 263 10.01 17.42 -11.18
C LYS A 263 11.36 16.71 -11.11
N LEU A 264 11.37 15.44 -11.43
CA LEU A 264 12.58 14.63 -11.49
C LEU A 264 12.82 14.19 -12.93
N ASN A 265 14.02 14.49 -13.44
CA ASN A 265 14.48 14.09 -14.77
C ASN A 265 15.72 13.19 -14.60
N ASP A 266 15.64 11.95 -15.03
CA ASP A 266 16.72 10.97 -14.91
C ASP A 266 17.80 11.05 -16.01
N GLY A 267 17.70 12.03 -16.89
CA GLY A 267 18.62 12.22 -18.03
C GLY A 267 18.33 11.33 -19.24
N ASN A 268 17.41 10.37 -19.13
CA ASN A 268 17.00 9.44 -20.18
C ASN A 268 15.59 9.70 -20.73
N SER A 269 15.14 10.95 -20.68
CA SER A 269 13.80 11.37 -21.12
C SER A 269 12.64 10.96 -20.20
N THR A 270 12.91 10.47 -19.01
CA THR A 270 11.87 10.20 -18.02
C THR A 270 11.66 11.44 -17.15
N LEU A 271 10.45 11.99 -17.15
CA LEU A 271 10.03 13.11 -16.32
C LEU A 271 8.91 12.67 -15.38
N ILE A 272 9.15 12.84 -14.08
CA ILE A 272 8.18 12.52 -13.03
C ILE A 272 7.85 13.81 -12.30
N GLY A 273 6.57 14.12 -12.13
CA GLY A 273 6.08 15.30 -11.42
C GLY A 273 5.30 14.91 -10.15
N PHE A 274 5.48 15.72 -9.07
CA PHE A 274 4.80 15.58 -7.78
C PHE A 274 4.15 16.91 -7.38
#